data_d44cd5632311483d7c6516713b1f281b
#
_entry.id   d44cd5632311483d7c6516713b1f281b
#
_cell.length_a   1.000
_cell.length_b   1.000
_cell.length_c   1.000
_cell.angle_alpha   90.00
_cell.angle_beta   90.00
_cell.angle_gamma   90.00
#
_symmetry.space_group_name_H-M   'P 1'
#
loop_
_entity.id
_entity.type
_entity.pdbx_description
1 polymer ?
#
loop_
_entity_poly.entity_id
_entity_poly.type
_entity_poly.pdbx_seq_one_letter_code
_entity_poly.pdbx_strand_id
1 'polypeptide(L)'
;MKIPGVSEDRVTLTLKDGIADVRLNRADKRNALDSLMFHALAATGDFIKTLPGVRVVVLSGEGASFCAGLDFASFHVMASGGSATGFKKNGQLDAGALTHGGLTHLAQQICWVWQEIPVPVIAALHGHALGGGIQLALGSDIRIAHPDTQLSVREIYWGIVPDMTGTLTLSRLLRPDIAKELVFTGRIISGREAHEIGLVTHLADDPLNDAMALAATIAAHNPDAVRGAKYLFNRQASTEAAGQFAAEREVIFALMGSDNQKEAVAAHFDQRAPVFIDKT
;
A
#
# COMPACT_ATOMS: atom_id res chain seq x y z
N MET A 1 20.88 -5.50 0.18
CA MET A 1 21.45 -4.85 -1.03
C MET A 1 21.24 -3.36 -0.93
N LYS A 2 22.12 -2.52 -1.53
CA LYS A 2 21.89 -1.06 -1.55
C LYS A 2 20.92 -0.72 -2.69
N ILE A 3 19.84 -0.02 -2.35
CA ILE A 3 18.82 0.39 -3.32
C ILE A 3 19.22 1.76 -3.88
N PRO A 4 19.30 1.93 -5.22
CA PRO A 4 19.67 3.21 -5.82
C PRO A 4 18.66 4.32 -5.46
N GLY A 5 19.15 5.52 -5.11
CA GLY A 5 18.29 6.66 -4.77
C GLY A 5 17.68 6.63 -3.37
N VAL A 6 17.94 5.59 -2.57
CA VAL A 6 17.50 5.50 -1.17
C VAL A 6 18.64 5.87 -0.24
N SER A 7 18.47 6.93 0.55
CA SER A 7 19.49 7.46 1.45
C SER A 7 19.41 6.91 2.87
N GLU A 8 18.28 6.38 3.29
CA GLU A 8 18.02 5.79 4.60
C GLU A 8 17.42 4.39 4.45
N ASP A 9 17.71 3.50 5.40
CA ASP A 9 17.26 2.11 5.38
C ASP A 9 15.77 1.97 5.80
N ARG A 10 14.87 2.77 5.19
CA ARG A 10 13.41 2.64 5.38
C ARG A 10 12.87 1.33 4.82
N VAL A 11 13.54 0.80 3.80
CA VAL A 11 13.24 -0.49 3.19
C VAL A 11 14.55 -1.25 3.04
N THR A 12 14.57 -2.49 3.46
CA THR A 12 15.68 -3.41 3.23
C THR A 12 15.35 -4.38 2.11
N LEU A 13 16.37 -4.79 1.36
CA LEU A 13 16.25 -5.75 0.26
C LEU A 13 17.40 -6.75 0.31
N THR A 14 17.06 -8.02 0.34
CA THR A 14 17.99 -9.13 0.13
C THR A 14 17.53 -10.01 -1.02
N LEU A 15 18.47 -10.54 -1.81
CA LEU A 15 18.16 -11.49 -2.89
C LEU A 15 18.92 -12.79 -2.61
N LYS A 16 18.17 -13.87 -2.45
CA LYS A 16 18.72 -15.20 -2.25
C LYS A 16 17.83 -16.23 -2.95
N ASP A 17 18.41 -17.16 -3.68
CA ASP A 17 17.73 -18.28 -4.34
C ASP A 17 16.55 -17.83 -5.24
N GLY A 18 16.68 -16.65 -5.88
CA GLY A 18 15.64 -16.06 -6.72
C GLY A 18 14.54 -15.33 -5.97
N ILE A 19 14.58 -15.29 -4.64
CA ILE A 19 13.59 -14.61 -3.79
C ILE A 19 14.15 -13.27 -3.33
N ALA A 20 13.47 -12.20 -3.70
CA ALA A 20 13.73 -10.85 -3.19
C ALA A 20 12.90 -10.63 -1.91
N ASP A 21 13.56 -10.68 -0.76
CA ASP A 21 12.99 -10.37 0.56
C ASP A 21 13.07 -8.85 0.78
N VAL A 22 11.92 -8.20 0.74
CA VAL A 22 11.73 -6.75 0.90
C VAL A 22 11.03 -6.49 2.22
N ARG A 23 11.64 -5.68 3.08
CA ARG A 23 11.06 -5.39 4.39
C ARG A 23 10.97 -3.90 4.63
N LEU A 24 9.78 -3.45 5.06
CA LEU A 24 9.62 -2.13 5.65
C LEU A 24 10.40 -2.11 6.97
N ASN A 25 11.26 -1.11 7.15
CA ASN A 25 12.22 -1.07 8.23
C ASN A 25 12.13 0.23 9.04
N ARG A 26 10.98 0.45 9.68
CA ARG A 26 10.72 1.52 10.64
C ARG A 26 9.91 0.98 11.80
N ALA A 27 10.43 -0.08 12.43
CA ALA A 27 9.73 -0.88 13.44
C ALA A 27 9.25 -0.07 14.64
N ASP A 28 10.02 0.94 15.08
CA ASP A 28 9.68 1.87 16.18
C ASP A 28 8.42 2.69 15.92
N LYS A 29 8.05 2.88 14.66
CA LYS A 29 6.81 3.54 14.20
C LYS A 29 5.84 2.59 13.53
N ARG A 30 5.94 1.28 13.79
CA ARG A 30 5.11 0.23 13.14
C ARG A 30 5.07 0.39 11.62
N ASN A 31 6.20 0.73 11.03
CA ASN A 31 6.39 0.95 9.60
C ASN A 31 5.46 2.01 8.99
N ALA A 32 5.08 3.04 9.77
CA ALA A 32 4.26 4.14 9.28
C ALA A 32 4.95 4.87 8.12
N LEU A 33 4.13 5.28 7.15
CA LEU A 33 4.54 5.90 5.89
C LEU A 33 4.86 7.39 6.11
N ASP A 34 6.15 7.70 6.20
CA ASP A 34 6.68 9.06 6.08
C ASP A 34 7.17 9.32 4.64
N SER A 35 7.56 10.54 4.33
CA SER A 35 8.06 10.91 2.99
C SER A 35 9.22 10.00 2.53
N LEU A 36 10.13 9.64 3.42
CA LEU A 36 11.25 8.76 3.10
C LEU A 36 10.81 7.33 2.78
N MET A 37 9.79 6.81 3.48
CA MET A 37 9.21 5.50 3.21
C MET A 37 8.51 5.47 1.85
N PHE A 38 7.78 6.52 1.47
CA PHE A 38 7.17 6.63 0.13
C PHE A 38 8.24 6.54 -0.96
N HIS A 39 9.31 7.33 -0.85
CA HIS A 39 10.39 7.31 -1.84
C HIS A 39 11.13 5.97 -1.85
N ALA A 40 11.40 5.38 -0.69
CA ALA A 40 12.11 4.11 -0.59
C ALA A 40 11.31 2.96 -1.21
N LEU A 41 10.00 2.86 -0.96
CA LEU A 41 9.14 1.82 -1.53
C LEU A 41 9.06 1.93 -3.05
N ALA A 42 8.84 3.14 -3.60
CA ALA A 42 8.80 3.36 -5.04
C ALA A 42 10.13 2.98 -5.70
N ALA A 43 11.26 3.47 -5.16
CA ALA A 43 12.59 3.17 -5.68
C ALA A 43 12.94 1.68 -5.58
N THR A 44 12.52 1.01 -4.49
CA THR A 44 12.72 -0.44 -4.33
C THR A 44 11.98 -1.22 -5.41
N GLY A 45 10.71 -0.91 -5.64
CA GLY A 45 9.93 -1.56 -6.68
C GLY A 45 10.52 -1.34 -8.06
N ASP A 46 10.90 -0.11 -8.40
CA ASP A 46 11.53 0.22 -9.69
C ASP A 46 12.87 -0.49 -9.87
N PHE A 47 13.67 -0.57 -8.82
CA PHE A 47 14.93 -1.32 -8.85
C PHE A 47 14.71 -2.82 -9.11
N ILE A 48 13.73 -3.43 -8.44
CA ILE A 48 13.43 -4.86 -8.60
C ILE A 48 12.96 -5.19 -10.01
N LYS A 49 12.25 -4.28 -10.71
CA LYS A 49 11.82 -4.51 -12.12
C LYS A 49 12.98 -4.88 -13.04
N THR A 50 14.18 -4.35 -12.76
CA THR A 50 15.38 -4.54 -13.59
C THR A 50 16.44 -5.41 -12.92
N LEU A 51 16.22 -5.86 -11.67
CA LEU A 51 17.19 -6.64 -10.92
C LEU A 51 17.27 -8.08 -11.48
N PRO A 52 18.45 -8.50 -12.00
CA PRO A 52 18.60 -9.84 -12.55
C PRO A 52 18.43 -10.92 -11.47
N GLY A 53 17.90 -12.07 -11.87
CA GLY A 53 17.81 -13.25 -10.99
C GLY A 53 16.60 -13.26 -10.05
N VAL A 54 15.79 -12.19 -9.98
CA VAL A 54 14.55 -12.19 -9.19
C VAL A 54 13.49 -13.06 -9.89
N ARG A 55 12.90 -13.96 -9.13
CA ARG A 55 11.80 -14.85 -9.54
C ARG A 55 10.50 -14.63 -8.78
N VAL A 56 10.61 -14.21 -7.51
CA VAL A 56 9.49 -13.90 -6.60
C VAL A 56 9.92 -12.78 -5.65
N VAL A 57 8.98 -11.93 -5.25
CA VAL A 57 9.16 -10.93 -4.18
C VAL A 57 8.34 -11.34 -2.98
N VAL A 58 8.93 -11.26 -1.78
CA VAL A 58 8.22 -11.31 -0.50
C VAL A 58 8.29 -9.93 0.12
N LEU A 59 7.14 -9.33 0.41
CA LEU A 59 7.00 -8.01 1.04
C LEU A 59 6.49 -8.17 2.46
N SER A 60 7.26 -7.69 3.45
CA SER A 60 6.93 -7.81 4.87
C SER A 60 7.29 -6.53 5.63
N GLY A 61 7.02 -6.50 6.94
CA GLY A 61 7.42 -5.41 7.83
C GLY A 61 8.30 -5.91 8.96
N GLU A 62 9.31 -5.16 9.35
CA GLU A 62 10.09 -5.45 10.55
C GLU A 62 9.32 -5.06 11.83
N GLY A 63 9.56 -5.80 12.90
CA GLY A 63 8.98 -5.54 14.22
C GLY A 63 7.55 -6.02 14.38
N ALA A 64 6.70 -5.24 15.05
CA ALA A 64 5.39 -5.69 15.52
C ALA A 64 4.25 -5.56 14.50
N SER A 65 4.49 -5.03 13.30
CA SER A 65 3.43 -4.75 12.34
C SER A 65 3.93 -4.72 10.90
N PHE A 66 3.08 -5.08 9.97
CA PHE A 66 3.35 -4.87 8.56
C PHE A 66 3.46 -3.36 8.25
N CYS A 67 2.37 -2.58 8.42
CA CYS A 67 2.39 -1.13 8.21
C CYS A 67 1.15 -0.48 8.85
N ALA A 68 1.36 0.48 9.76
CA ALA A 68 0.27 1.18 10.45
C ALA A 68 -0.37 2.31 9.64
N GLY A 69 0.01 2.49 8.36
CA GLY A 69 -0.51 3.54 7.48
C GLY A 69 0.29 4.82 7.54
N LEU A 70 -0.34 5.95 7.21
CA LEU A 70 0.33 7.25 7.14
C LEU A 70 0.84 7.69 8.52
N ASP A 71 2.05 8.24 8.55
CA ASP A 71 2.63 8.83 9.78
C ASP A 71 1.77 10.00 10.30
N PHE A 72 1.56 10.09 11.61
CA PHE A 72 0.71 11.12 12.21
C PHE A 72 1.17 12.54 11.90
N ALA A 73 2.47 12.79 11.81
CA ALA A 73 2.98 14.10 11.40
C ALA A 73 2.52 14.50 9.99
N SER A 74 2.36 13.52 9.10
CA SER A 74 1.89 13.75 7.73
C SER A 74 0.43 14.18 7.67
N PHE A 75 -0.44 13.76 8.62
CA PHE A 75 -1.82 14.24 8.70
C PHE A 75 -1.89 15.74 9.04
N HIS A 76 -1.04 16.24 9.92
CA HIS A 76 -0.96 17.68 10.20
C HIS A 76 -0.51 18.48 8.97
N VAL A 77 0.44 17.95 8.20
CA VAL A 77 0.89 18.57 6.94
C VAL A 77 -0.27 18.62 5.93
N MET A 78 -1.02 17.52 5.77
CA MET A 78 -2.18 17.47 4.87
C MET A 78 -3.31 18.42 5.30
N ALA A 79 -3.63 18.49 6.59
CA ALA A 79 -4.65 19.39 7.11
C ALA A 79 -4.29 20.88 6.88
N SER A 80 -3.00 21.18 6.74
CA SER A 80 -2.50 22.52 6.37
C SER A 80 -2.39 22.73 4.85
N GLY A 81 -2.92 21.81 4.03
CA GLY A 81 -2.83 21.88 2.57
C GLY A 81 -1.47 21.47 1.99
N GLY A 82 -0.61 20.84 2.78
CA GLY A 82 0.69 20.33 2.35
C GLY A 82 0.62 18.90 1.78
N SER A 83 1.78 18.40 1.31
CA SER A 83 1.93 17.05 0.77
C SER A 83 2.52 16.09 1.79
N ALA A 84 1.82 14.99 2.09
CA ALA A 84 2.32 13.90 2.93
C ALA A 84 3.55 13.19 2.32
N THR A 85 3.60 13.09 0.99
CA THR A 85 4.69 12.40 0.29
C THR A 85 5.95 13.24 0.15
N GLY A 86 5.82 14.57 0.25
CA GLY A 86 6.94 15.49 0.01
C GLY A 86 7.47 15.46 -1.44
N PHE A 87 6.73 14.89 -2.37
CA PHE A 87 7.17 14.76 -3.77
C PHE A 87 7.37 16.13 -4.42
N LYS A 88 8.50 16.30 -5.11
CA LYS A 88 8.84 17.53 -5.83
C LYS A 88 8.99 17.26 -7.33
N LYS A 89 8.35 18.10 -8.14
CA LYS A 89 8.57 18.16 -9.58
C LYS A 89 9.28 19.48 -9.90
N ASN A 90 10.41 19.40 -10.60
CA ASN A 90 11.25 20.58 -10.93
C ASN A 90 11.62 21.42 -9.68
N GLY A 91 11.85 20.77 -8.52
CA GLY A 91 12.20 21.43 -7.26
C GLY A 91 11.04 22.03 -6.47
N GLN A 92 9.82 22.06 -7.01
CA GLN A 92 8.60 22.51 -6.32
C GLN A 92 7.79 21.33 -5.82
N LEU A 93 7.13 21.49 -4.65
CA LEU A 93 6.22 20.48 -4.12
C LEU A 93 5.02 20.32 -5.06
N ASP A 94 4.81 19.10 -5.54
CA ASP A 94 3.70 18.74 -6.42
C ASP A 94 3.21 17.33 -6.07
N ALA A 95 2.26 17.26 -5.12
CA ALA A 95 1.70 15.99 -4.66
C ALA A 95 0.93 15.23 -5.74
N GLY A 96 0.40 15.92 -6.74
CA GLY A 96 -0.37 15.36 -7.84
C GLY A 96 0.46 15.00 -9.07
N ALA A 97 1.76 15.36 -9.08
CA ALA A 97 2.61 15.07 -10.22
C ALA A 97 2.72 13.56 -10.45
N LEU A 98 2.50 13.15 -11.70
CA LEU A 98 2.63 11.75 -12.10
C LEU A 98 4.09 11.33 -12.11
N THR A 99 4.35 10.15 -11.55
CA THR A 99 5.66 9.48 -11.55
C THR A 99 5.79 8.59 -12.78
N HIS A 100 7.01 8.28 -13.19
CA HIS A 100 7.42 7.20 -14.10
C HIS A 100 6.40 6.75 -15.18
N GLY A 101 6.12 7.59 -16.16
CA GLY A 101 5.29 7.22 -17.32
C GLY A 101 3.82 7.65 -17.26
N GLY A 102 3.42 8.35 -16.20
CA GLY A 102 2.19 9.14 -16.25
C GLY A 102 0.91 8.44 -15.77
N LEU A 103 0.99 7.28 -15.09
CA LEU A 103 -0.21 6.60 -14.56
C LEU A 103 -0.50 6.97 -13.11
N THR A 104 0.52 7.05 -12.26
CA THR A 104 0.40 7.17 -10.81
C THR A 104 1.12 8.40 -10.28
N HIS A 105 0.62 9.02 -9.22
CA HIS A 105 1.44 9.88 -8.36
C HIS A 105 2.17 9.03 -7.32
N LEU A 106 3.08 9.62 -6.52
CA LEU A 106 3.97 8.85 -5.65
C LEU A 106 3.22 7.97 -4.64
N ALA A 107 2.11 8.43 -4.05
CA ALA A 107 1.36 7.62 -3.11
C ALA A 107 0.69 6.40 -3.79
N GLN A 108 0.18 6.56 -5.01
CA GLN A 108 -0.31 5.43 -5.81
C GLN A 108 0.83 4.52 -6.25
N GLN A 109 2.00 5.08 -6.59
CA GLN A 109 3.14 4.30 -7.10
C GLN A 109 3.64 3.27 -6.11
N ILE A 110 3.71 3.59 -4.82
CA ILE A 110 4.19 2.63 -3.81
C ILE A 110 3.30 1.39 -3.67
N CYS A 111 2.03 1.48 -4.10
CA CYS A 111 1.11 0.36 -4.14
C CYS A 111 1.10 -0.32 -5.53
N TRP A 112 1.13 0.49 -6.60
CA TRP A 112 1.00 0.00 -7.96
C TRP A 112 2.27 -0.67 -8.51
N VAL A 113 3.44 -0.26 -8.05
CA VAL A 113 4.75 -0.79 -8.51
C VAL A 113 4.85 -2.31 -8.37
N TRP A 114 4.20 -2.90 -7.38
CA TRP A 114 4.18 -4.36 -7.15
C TRP A 114 3.37 -5.12 -8.21
N GLN A 115 2.37 -4.46 -8.82
CA GLN A 115 1.66 -4.98 -9.99
C GLN A 115 2.49 -4.87 -11.28
N GLU A 116 3.36 -3.86 -11.38
CA GLU A 116 4.23 -3.64 -12.54
C GLU A 116 5.46 -4.57 -12.56
N ILE A 117 5.90 -5.06 -11.39
CA ILE A 117 7.00 -6.03 -11.30
C ILE A 117 6.61 -7.31 -12.04
N PRO A 118 7.47 -7.81 -12.96
CA PRO A 118 7.10 -8.94 -13.82
C PRO A 118 7.04 -10.29 -13.11
N VAL A 119 7.45 -10.39 -11.86
CA VAL A 119 7.43 -11.61 -11.05
C VAL A 119 6.37 -11.53 -9.95
N PRO A 120 5.87 -12.67 -9.43
CA PRO A 120 4.91 -12.67 -8.33
C PRO A 120 5.40 -11.93 -7.09
N VAL A 121 4.46 -11.26 -6.41
CA VAL A 121 4.69 -10.55 -5.15
C VAL A 121 3.76 -11.13 -4.08
N ILE A 122 4.32 -11.55 -2.96
CA ILE A 122 3.61 -12.11 -1.81
C ILE A 122 3.77 -11.15 -0.63
N ALA A 123 2.67 -10.62 -0.09
CA ALA A 123 2.71 -9.84 1.15
C ALA A 123 2.48 -10.74 2.37
N ALA A 124 3.36 -10.63 3.36
CA ALA A 124 3.26 -11.29 4.66
C ALA A 124 2.80 -10.27 5.72
N LEU A 125 1.57 -10.45 6.23
CA LEU A 125 0.88 -9.47 7.06
C LEU A 125 0.79 -9.93 8.50
N HIS A 126 1.24 -9.09 9.44
CA HIS A 126 1.10 -9.31 10.87
C HIS A 126 0.85 -8.00 11.61
N GLY A 127 0.32 -8.07 12.82
CA GLY A 127 0.03 -6.90 13.66
C GLY A 127 -0.97 -5.97 13.00
N HIS A 128 -0.51 -4.97 12.27
CA HIS A 128 -1.37 -3.94 11.66
C HIS A 128 -1.09 -3.78 10.16
N ALA A 129 -2.18 -3.65 9.38
CA ALA A 129 -2.17 -3.18 7.99
C ALA A 129 -3.32 -2.18 7.83
N LEU A 130 -3.07 -0.89 8.11
CA LEU A 130 -4.11 0.13 8.24
C LEU A 130 -3.95 1.24 7.20
N GLY A 131 -5.04 1.75 6.65
CA GLY A 131 -5.03 2.86 5.69
C GLY A 131 -4.10 2.61 4.51
N GLY A 132 -3.09 3.47 4.29
CA GLY A 132 -2.07 3.24 3.27
C GLY A 132 -1.33 1.91 3.40
N GLY A 133 -1.27 1.32 4.62
CA GLY A 133 -0.67 0.00 4.85
C GLY A 133 -1.46 -1.15 4.24
N ILE A 134 -2.80 -1.15 4.35
CA ILE A 134 -3.60 -2.16 3.65
C ILE A 134 -3.57 -1.93 2.14
N GLN A 135 -3.60 -0.67 1.66
CA GLN A 135 -3.51 -0.38 0.24
C GLN A 135 -2.18 -0.85 -0.36
N LEU A 136 -1.06 -0.69 0.38
CA LEU A 136 0.24 -1.25 0.01
C LEU A 136 0.19 -2.78 -0.12
N ALA A 137 -0.41 -3.47 0.85
CA ALA A 137 -0.57 -4.93 0.83
C ALA A 137 -1.44 -5.40 -0.35
N LEU A 138 -2.47 -4.64 -0.71
CA LEU A 138 -3.35 -4.93 -1.85
C LEU A 138 -2.64 -4.80 -3.22
N GLY A 139 -1.51 -4.12 -3.28
CA GLY A 139 -0.65 -4.09 -4.46
C GLY A 139 0.04 -5.43 -4.75
N SER A 140 0.15 -6.36 -3.80
CA SER A 140 0.72 -7.69 -4.01
C SER A 140 -0.25 -8.63 -4.71
N ASP A 141 0.27 -9.71 -5.32
CA ASP A 141 -0.54 -10.74 -5.97
C ASP A 141 -1.21 -11.66 -4.94
N ILE A 142 -0.48 -12.02 -3.88
CA ILE A 142 -0.91 -12.94 -2.82
C ILE A 142 -0.70 -12.26 -1.47
N ARG A 143 -1.62 -12.46 -0.54
CA ARG A 143 -1.54 -11.97 0.85
C ARG A 143 -1.67 -13.14 1.82
N ILE A 144 -0.69 -13.31 2.71
CA ILE A 144 -0.72 -14.26 3.82
C ILE A 144 -0.75 -13.45 5.10
N ALA A 145 -1.74 -13.68 5.97
CA ALA A 145 -1.91 -12.90 7.18
C ALA A 145 -1.94 -13.76 8.44
N HIS A 146 -1.44 -13.22 9.55
CA HIS A 146 -1.72 -13.79 10.86
C HIS A 146 -3.23 -13.65 11.16
N PRO A 147 -3.88 -14.65 11.77
CA PRO A 147 -5.31 -14.59 12.06
C PRO A 147 -5.78 -13.34 12.82
N ASP A 148 -4.94 -12.81 13.69
CA ASP A 148 -5.23 -11.65 14.53
C ASP A 148 -4.70 -10.33 13.96
N THR A 149 -4.20 -10.33 12.72
CA THR A 149 -3.78 -9.08 12.04
C THR A 149 -4.96 -8.12 11.99
N GLN A 150 -4.74 -6.87 12.36
CA GLN A 150 -5.73 -5.80 12.27
C GLN A 150 -5.63 -5.11 10.91
N LEU A 151 -6.70 -5.21 10.11
CA LEU A 151 -6.77 -4.60 8.79
C LEU A 151 -7.90 -3.57 8.75
N SER A 152 -7.68 -2.43 8.09
CA SER A 152 -8.74 -1.43 7.91
C SER A 152 -8.41 -0.49 6.76
N VAL A 153 -9.43 -0.20 5.93
CA VAL A 153 -9.42 0.92 4.98
C VAL A 153 -9.87 2.16 5.75
N ARG A 154 -8.93 2.82 6.43
CA ARG A 154 -9.23 3.77 7.50
C ARG A 154 -9.23 5.24 7.06
N GLU A 155 -9.10 5.50 5.80
CA GLU A 155 -8.98 6.84 5.21
C GLU A 155 -10.17 7.73 5.57
N ILE A 156 -11.39 7.18 5.55
CA ILE A 156 -12.62 7.91 5.87
C ILE A 156 -12.62 8.49 7.29
N TYR A 157 -11.97 7.80 8.24
CA TYR A 157 -11.81 8.26 9.61
C TYR A 157 -11.02 9.58 9.71
N TRP A 158 -10.13 9.82 8.74
CA TRP A 158 -9.31 11.02 8.64
C TRP A 158 -9.90 12.08 7.70
N GLY A 159 -11.14 11.91 7.26
CA GLY A 159 -11.82 12.81 6.33
C GLY A 159 -11.29 12.78 4.90
N ILE A 160 -10.66 11.68 4.51
CA ILE A 160 -10.10 11.44 3.18
C ILE A 160 -10.62 10.12 2.58
N VAL A 161 -10.25 9.82 1.36
CA VAL A 161 -10.61 8.58 0.65
C VAL A 161 -9.39 7.68 0.41
N PRO A 162 -9.57 6.37 0.15
CA PRO A 162 -8.47 5.49 -0.25
C PRO A 162 -7.99 5.86 -1.66
N ASP A 163 -6.90 6.63 -1.72
CA ASP A 163 -6.33 7.23 -2.93
C ASP A 163 -5.02 6.59 -3.40
N MET A 164 -4.64 5.47 -2.79
CA MET A 164 -3.41 4.75 -3.09
C MET A 164 -3.72 3.44 -3.84
N THR A 165 -4.52 3.51 -4.92
CA THR A 165 -5.02 2.38 -5.73
C THR A 165 -6.04 1.48 -5.03
N GLY A 166 -6.45 1.82 -3.82
CA GLY A 166 -7.30 0.99 -2.97
C GLY A 166 -8.67 0.71 -3.56
N THR A 167 -9.30 1.69 -4.23
CA THR A 167 -10.64 1.51 -4.80
C THR A 167 -10.64 0.49 -5.94
N LEU A 168 -9.62 0.50 -6.81
CA LEU A 168 -9.48 -0.46 -7.89
C LEU A 168 -9.20 -1.88 -7.34
N THR A 169 -8.27 -2.00 -6.41
CA THR A 169 -7.87 -3.32 -5.89
C THR A 169 -8.96 -3.96 -5.04
N LEU A 170 -9.66 -3.19 -4.19
CA LEU A 170 -10.80 -3.68 -3.42
C LEU A 170 -11.95 -4.16 -4.31
N SER A 171 -12.28 -3.40 -5.38
CA SER A 171 -13.38 -3.77 -6.28
C SER A 171 -13.14 -5.06 -7.06
N ARG A 172 -11.89 -5.52 -7.14
CA ARG A 172 -11.50 -6.78 -7.79
C ARG A 172 -11.47 -7.98 -6.85
N LEU A 173 -11.22 -7.73 -5.58
CA LEU A 173 -11.09 -8.78 -4.57
C LEU A 173 -12.40 -9.06 -3.85
N LEU A 174 -13.23 -8.03 -3.67
CA LEU A 174 -14.43 -8.09 -2.84
C LEU A 174 -15.70 -7.83 -3.65
N ARG A 175 -16.81 -8.34 -3.16
CA ARG A 175 -18.12 -7.88 -3.59
C ARG A 175 -18.24 -6.38 -3.34
N PRO A 176 -18.88 -5.61 -4.24
CA PRO A 176 -18.95 -4.14 -4.13
C PRO A 176 -19.58 -3.62 -2.83
N ASP A 177 -20.55 -4.35 -2.27
CA ASP A 177 -21.21 -4.00 -1.02
C ASP A 177 -20.27 -4.14 0.18
N ILE A 178 -19.49 -5.22 0.25
CA ILE A 178 -18.48 -5.45 1.29
C ILE A 178 -17.36 -4.40 1.18
N ALA A 179 -16.85 -4.16 -0.02
CA ALA A 179 -15.81 -3.14 -0.24
C ALA A 179 -16.27 -1.75 0.24
N LYS A 180 -17.50 -1.34 -0.12
CA LYS A 180 -18.10 -0.07 0.29
C LYS A 180 -18.33 0.01 1.80
N GLU A 181 -18.84 -1.07 2.43
CA GLU A 181 -19.01 -1.11 3.89
C GLU A 181 -17.70 -0.89 4.61
N LEU A 182 -16.63 -1.60 4.24
CA LEU A 182 -15.30 -1.44 4.85
C LEU A 182 -14.75 -0.02 4.69
N VAL A 183 -14.92 0.58 3.50
CA VAL A 183 -14.46 1.95 3.23
C VAL A 183 -15.30 2.97 3.99
N PHE A 184 -16.63 2.87 3.95
CA PHE A 184 -17.52 3.88 4.55
C PHE A 184 -17.49 3.89 6.07
N THR A 185 -17.26 2.72 6.69
CA THR A 185 -17.16 2.60 8.15
C THR A 185 -15.75 2.78 8.68
N GLY A 186 -14.73 2.47 7.87
CA GLY A 186 -13.33 2.43 8.32
C GLY A 186 -13.11 1.45 9.48
N ARG A 187 -14.01 0.48 9.67
CA ARG A 187 -13.91 -0.49 10.76
C ARG A 187 -12.66 -1.37 10.63
N ILE A 188 -12.17 -1.82 11.76
CA ILE A 188 -11.07 -2.79 11.81
C ILE A 188 -11.67 -4.18 11.68
N ILE A 189 -11.06 -5.02 10.84
CA ILE A 189 -11.35 -6.44 10.70
C ILE A 189 -10.11 -7.25 11.10
N SER A 190 -10.34 -8.50 11.54
CA SER A 190 -9.24 -9.44 11.79
C SER A 190 -8.72 -10.08 10.50
N GLY A 191 -7.53 -10.69 10.56
CA GLY A 191 -7.02 -11.53 9.47
C GLY A 191 -7.98 -12.66 9.10
N ARG A 192 -8.68 -13.23 10.09
CA ARG A 192 -9.71 -14.28 9.87
C ARG A 192 -10.86 -13.75 9.02
N GLU A 193 -11.46 -12.64 9.43
CA GLU A 193 -12.56 -12.03 8.68
C GLU A 193 -12.08 -11.61 7.28
N ALA A 194 -10.88 -11.04 7.17
CA ALA A 194 -10.30 -10.67 5.89
C ALA A 194 -10.11 -11.86 4.94
N HIS A 195 -9.77 -13.03 5.48
CA HIS A 195 -9.71 -14.27 4.71
C HIS A 195 -11.10 -14.76 4.29
N GLU A 196 -12.08 -14.76 5.19
CA GLU A 196 -13.46 -15.19 4.92
C GLU A 196 -14.12 -14.37 3.81
N ILE A 197 -13.82 -13.07 3.74
CA ILE A 197 -14.37 -12.20 2.68
C ILE A 197 -13.53 -12.17 1.41
N GLY A 198 -12.38 -12.86 1.35
CA GLY A 198 -11.49 -12.93 0.18
C GLY A 198 -10.44 -11.82 0.05
N LEU A 199 -10.28 -10.96 1.06
CA LEU A 199 -9.27 -9.90 1.06
C LEU A 199 -7.86 -10.46 1.30
N VAL A 200 -7.74 -11.52 2.10
CA VAL A 200 -6.51 -12.26 2.38
C VAL A 200 -6.60 -13.66 1.75
N THR A 201 -5.51 -14.12 1.14
CA THR A 201 -5.46 -15.39 0.41
C THR A 201 -5.33 -16.58 1.36
N HIS A 202 -4.44 -16.47 2.36
CA HIS A 202 -4.16 -17.54 3.32
C HIS A 202 -3.98 -16.97 4.74
N LEU A 203 -4.26 -17.81 5.74
CA LEU A 203 -3.91 -17.56 7.14
C LEU A 203 -2.71 -18.41 7.53
N ALA A 204 -1.82 -17.84 8.36
CA ALA A 204 -0.68 -18.52 8.93
C ALA A 204 -0.32 -17.95 10.31
N ASP A 205 0.18 -18.78 11.22
CA ASP A 205 0.70 -18.31 12.51
C ASP A 205 2.03 -17.57 12.34
N ASP A 206 2.80 -17.90 11.31
CA ASP A 206 4.00 -17.17 10.87
C ASP A 206 3.88 -16.80 9.36
N PRO A 207 3.24 -15.67 9.03
CA PRO A 207 3.02 -15.27 7.64
C PRO A 207 4.29 -15.10 6.82
N LEU A 208 5.40 -14.67 7.45
CA LEU A 208 6.66 -14.49 6.73
C LEU A 208 7.27 -15.83 6.34
N ASN A 209 7.31 -16.79 7.25
CA ASN A 209 7.82 -18.12 6.94
C ASN A 209 7.00 -18.80 5.86
N ASP A 210 5.67 -18.74 5.92
CA ASP A 210 4.78 -19.30 4.91
C ASP A 210 4.90 -18.60 3.56
N ALA A 211 5.08 -17.27 3.56
CA ALA A 211 5.35 -16.51 2.33
C ALA A 211 6.67 -16.92 1.69
N MET A 212 7.72 -17.12 2.48
CA MET A 212 9.02 -17.60 1.98
C MET A 212 8.94 -19.04 1.44
N ALA A 213 8.19 -19.92 2.08
CA ALA A 213 7.96 -21.28 1.60
C ALA A 213 7.18 -21.30 0.28
N LEU A 214 6.11 -20.50 0.17
CA LEU A 214 5.35 -20.33 -1.07
C LEU A 214 6.23 -19.71 -2.17
N ALA A 215 7.05 -18.72 -1.84
CA ALA A 215 7.99 -18.09 -2.77
C ALA A 215 9.00 -19.10 -3.31
N ALA A 216 9.54 -19.98 -2.46
CA ALA A 216 10.45 -21.06 -2.88
C ALA A 216 9.77 -22.03 -3.85
N THR A 217 8.52 -22.40 -3.58
CA THR A 217 7.71 -23.24 -4.49
C THR A 217 7.55 -22.57 -5.85
N ILE A 218 7.20 -21.29 -5.90
CA ILE A 218 7.01 -20.55 -7.16
C ILE A 218 8.35 -20.38 -7.88
N ALA A 219 9.43 -20.06 -7.16
CA ALA A 219 10.76 -19.84 -7.73
C ALA A 219 11.34 -21.11 -8.37
N ALA A 220 10.86 -22.30 -8.00
CA ALA A 220 11.25 -23.58 -8.60
C ALA A 220 10.61 -23.84 -9.97
N HIS A 221 9.55 -23.10 -10.33
CA HIS A 221 8.90 -23.24 -11.64
C HIS A 221 9.62 -22.45 -12.74
N ASN A 222 9.21 -22.71 -14.00
CA ASN A 222 9.72 -21.99 -15.18
C ASN A 222 9.43 -20.47 -15.02
N PRO A 223 10.48 -19.63 -14.92
CA PRO A 223 10.30 -18.20 -14.64
C PRO A 223 9.57 -17.45 -15.78
N ASP A 224 9.72 -17.88 -17.02
CA ASP A 224 9.08 -17.23 -18.16
C ASP A 224 7.58 -17.54 -18.18
N ALA A 225 7.20 -18.76 -17.83
CA ALA A 225 5.80 -19.16 -17.70
C ALA A 225 5.12 -18.39 -16.54
N VAL A 226 5.77 -18.26 -15.38
CA VAL A 226 5.26 -17.52 -14.22
C VAL A 226 5.09 -16.05 -14.55
N ARG A 227 6.09 -15.42 -15.20
CA ARG A 227 6.02 -14.02 -15.64
C ARG A 227 4.91 -13.81 -16.67
N GLY A 228 4.79 -14.74 -17.63
CA GLY A 228 3.73 -14.72 -18.64
C GLY A 228 2.34 -14.80 -18.02
N ALA A 229 2.14 -15.66 -17.02
CA ALA A 229 0.89 -15.78 -16.29
C ALA A 229 0.54 -14.47 -15.57
N LYS A 230 1.46 -13.88 -14.79
CA LYS A 230 1.23 -12.59 -14.13
C LYS A 230 0.89 -11.49 -15.13
N TYR A 231 1.63 -11.40 -16.25
CA TYR A 231 1.36 -10.44 -17.32
C TYR A 231 -0.08 -10.55 -17.84
N LEU A 232 -0.56 -11.77 -18.12
CA LEU A 232 -1.90 -12.01 -18.66
C LEU A 232 -2.99 -11.58 -17.66
N PHE A 233 -2.83 -11.88 -16.37
CA PHE A 233 -3.77 -11.44 -15.33
C PHE A 233 -3.75 -9.92 -15.18
N ASN A 234 -2.55 -9.31 -15.12
CA ASN A 234 -2.42 -7.87 -14.86
C ASN A 234 -2.80 -7.01 -16.08
N ARG A 235 -2.72 -7.54 -17.30
CA ARG A 235 -3.13 -6.83 -18.51
C ARG A 235 -4.60 -6.36 -18.46
N GLN A 236 -5.49 -7.16 -17.90
CA GLN A 236 -6.90 -6.76 -17.74
C GLN A 236 -7.03 -5.60 -16.75
N ALA A 237 -6.14 -5.56 -15.75
CA ALA A 237 -6.09 -4.52 -14.75
C ALA A 237 -5.70 -3.14 -15.30
N SER A 238 -4.75 -3.09 -16.22
CA SER A 238 -4.15 -1.82 -16.66
C SER A 238 -5.10 -0.95 -17.48
N THR A 239 -6.10 -1.54 -18.13
CA THR A 239 -7.03 -0.78 -19.00
C THR A 239 -7.96 0.16 -18.19
N GLU A 240 -8.37 -0.24 -16.97
CA GLU A 240 -9.25 0.54 -16.11
C GLU A 240 -8.47 1.45 -15.14
N ALA A 241 -7.21 1.12 -14.87
CA ALA A 241 -6.41 1.75 -13.82
C ALA A 241 -6.22 3.25 -14.03
N ALA A 242 -5.97 3.70 -15.26
CA ALA A 242 -5.70 5.10 -15.56
C ALA A 242 -6.86 6.03 -15.17
N GLY A 243 -8.08 5.65 -15.55
CA GLY A 243 -9.29 6.41 -15.21
C GLY A 243 -9.58 6.40 -13.72
N GLN A 244 -9.48 5.23 -13.09
CA GLN A 244 -9.73 5.07 -11.66
C GLN A 244 -8.73 5.88 -10.82
N PHE A 245 -7.44 5.82 -11.13
CA PHE A 245 -6.42 6.57 -10.40
C PHE A 245 -6.52 8.08 -10.61
N ALA A 246 -6.99 8.54 -11.78
CA ALA A 246 -7.30 9.95 -12.00
C ALA A 246 -8.43 10.41 -11.08
N ALA A 247 -9.51 9.63 -10.96
CA ALA A 247 -10.64 9.93 -10.07
C ALA A 247 -10.22 9.93 -8.59
N GLU A 248 -9.42 8.97 -8.14
CA GLU A 248 -8.87 8.96 -6.76
C GLU A 248 -8.13 10.27 -6.47
N ARG A 249 -7.24 10.71 -7.38
CA ARG A 249 -6.49 11.98 -7.22
C ARG A 249 -7.40 13.20 -7.15
N GLU A 250 -8.39 13.28 -8.02
CA GLU A 250 -9.34 14.40 -8.03
C GLU A 250 -10.06 14.52 -6.69
N VAL A 251 -10.59 13.41 -6.18
CA VAL A 251 -11.35 13.40 -4.92
C VAL A 251 -10.46 13.69 -3.72
N ILE A 252 -9.27 13.06 -3.61
CA ILE A 252 -8.38 13.30 -2.46
C ILE A 252 -7.92 14.75 -2.40
N PHE A 253 -7.54 15.38 -3.53
CA PHE A 253 -7.11 16.78 -3.53
C PHE A 253 -8.25 17.75 -3.22
N ALA A 254 -9.49 17.41 -3.54
CA ALA A 254 -10.65 18.22 -3.13
C ALA A 254 -10.93 18.12 -1.61
N LEU A 255 -10.55 17.02 -0.97
CA LEU A 255 -10.74 16.80 0.46
C LEU A 255 -9.61 17.36 1.32
N MET A 256 -8.37 17.25 0.87
CA MET A 256 -7.18 17.72 1.62
C MET A 256 -7.31 19.21 1.96
N GLY A 257 -7.13 19.53 3.25
CA GLY A 257 -7.24 20.90 3.76
C GLY A 257 -8.67 21.45 3.78
N SER A 258 -9.71 20.68 3.43
CA SER A 258 -11.11 21.09 3.62
C SER A 258 -11.47 21.21 5.10
N ASP A 259 -12.53 21.98 5.43
CA ASP A 259 -12.93 22.20 6.81
C ASP A 259 -13.29 20.89 7.51
N ASN A 260 -14.00 20.00 6.86
CA ASN A 260 -14.34 18.69 7.42
C ASN A 260 -13.12 17.78 7.58
N GLN A 261 -12.12 17.86 6.70
CA GLN A 261 -10.89 17.10 6.86
C GLN A 261 -10.04 17.64 8.02
N LYS A 262 -9.94 18.96 8.17
CA LYS A 262 -9.28 19.59 9.31
C LYS A 262 -9.96 19.22 10.61
N GLU A 263 -11.30 19.25 10.64
CA GLU A 263 -12.09 18.84 11.80
C GLU A 263 -11.86 17.36 12.15
N ALA A 264 -11.86 16.46 11.17
CA ALA A 264 -11.59 15.04 11.41
C ALA A 264 -10.23 14.81 12.09
N VAL A 265 -9.20 15.51 11.62
CA VAL A 265 -7.84 15.44 12.19
C VAL A 265 -7.80 16.07 13.59
N ALA A 266 -8.33 17.27 13.76
CA ALA A 266 -8.34 17.97 15.06
C ALA A 266 -9.10 17.17 16.14
N ALA A 267 -10.30 16.69 15.83
CA ALA A 267 -11.11 15.91 16.75
C ALA A 267 -10.40 14.63 17.22
N HIS A 268 -9.64 13.97 16.34
CA HIS A 268 -8.86 12.80 16.72
C HIS A 268 -7.78 13.14 17.77
N PHE A 269 -6.98 14.20 17.53
CA PHE A 269 -5.93 14.60 18.47
C PHE A 269 -6.48 15.19 19.78
N ASP A 270 -7.62 15.87 19.69
CA ASP A 270 -8.33 16.41 20.86
C ASP A 270 -9.15 15.36 21.63
N GLN A 271 -9.19 14.12 21.16
CA GLN A 271 -9.95 13.00 21.74
C GLN A 271 -11.45 13.32 21.93
N ARG A 272 -12.07 13.99 20.98
CA ARG A 272 -13.49 14.35 20.95
C ARG A 272 -14.20 13.84 19.70
N ALA A 273 -15.52 13.84 19.73
CA ALA A 273 -16.31 13.59 18.52
C ALA A 273 -16.15 14.74 17.51
N PRO A 274 -15.98 14.45 16.20
CA PRO A 274 -15.94 15.48 15.17
C PRO A 274 -17.33 16.11 14.93
N VAL A 275 -17.36 17.38 14.52
CA VAL A 275 -18.57 18.11 14.14
C VAL A 275 -18.42 18.53 12.67
N PHE A 276 -19.06 17.82 11.78
CA PHE A 276 -18.97 18.06 10.33
C PHE A 276 -20.01 19.05 9.84
N ILE A 277 -19.67 19.74 8.76
CA ILE A 277 -20.55 20.69 8.07
C ILE A 277 -21.00 20.05 6.76
N ASP A 278 -22.32 19.94 6.57
CA ASP A 278 -22.87 19.50 5.30
C ASP A 278 -22.69 20.61 4.24
N LYS A 279 -22.14 20.20 3.08
CA LYS A 279 -22.13 21.10 1.92
C LYS A 279 -23.52 21.09 1.30
N THR A 280 -24.11 22.26 1.18
CA THR A 280 -25.38 22.48 0.44
C THR A 280 -25.16 22.37 -1.07
#